data_941528a4f1b28e3dcc1260fda35f5676
#
_entry.id   941528a4f1b28e3dcc1260fda35f5676
#
_cell.length_a   1.000
_cell.length_b   1.000
_cell.length_c   1.000
_cell.angle_alpha   90.00
_cell.angle_beta   90.00
_cell.angle_gamma   90.00
#
_symmetry.space_group_name_H-M   'P 1'
#
loop_
_entity.id
_entity.type
_entity.pdbx_description
1 polymer ?
#
loop_
_entity_poly.entity_id
_entity_poly.type
_entity_poly.pdbx_seq_one_letter_code
_entity_poly.pdbx_strand_id
1 'polypeptide(L)'
;MVLGFSSVRRLALAVSLNGSFPMRGSGEADPRRLWRHSFCVALCAQALARLGRVDPEPAFTAGLLHDIGRIALIAADPAHFAAVLAVRDQHADLTAAEEAVLGFSHADFGARLLERWHLPKPLLRAVECHHRPDSAPTDPLTDLVWLADQLAHAVTGNSLETVINNNAPNGSVIRLGITRVQCIAALAPVPEQLEAFAAALN
;
A
#
# COMPACT_ATOMS: atom_id res chain seq x y z
N MET A 1 -16.48 22.66 -3.63
CA MET A 1 -16.42 21.54 -2.65
C MET A 1 -15.43 21.94 -1.56
N VAL A 2 -15.85 22.03 -0.31
CA VAL A 2 -14.94 22.38 0.81
C VAL A 2 -14.29 21.08 1.28
N LEU A 3 -12.96 20.97 1.14
CA LEU A 3 -12.20 19.84 1.68
C LEU A 3 -12.26 19.90 3.22
N GLY A 4 -12.75 18.84 3.86
CA GLY A 4 -12.71 18.73 5.32
C GLY A 4 -11.27 18.68 5.84
N PHE A 5 -11.05 19.07 7.11
CA PHE A 5 -9.72 19.15 7.75
C PHE A 5 -8.92 17.83 7.64
N SER A 6 -9.58 16.68 7.80
CA SER A 6 -8.94 15.37 7.63
C SER A 6 -8.43 15.14 6.20
N SER A 7 -9.16 15.61 5.18
CA SER A 7 -8.73 15.52 3.77
C SER A 7 -7.53 16.40 3.49
N VAL A 8 -7.48 17.61 4.07
CA VAL A 8 -6.33 18.52 3.96
C VAL A 8 -5.09 17.90 4.62
N ARG A 9 -5.25 17.30 5.82
CA ARG A 9 -4.14 16.64 6.52
C ARG A 9 -3.57 15.47 5.73
N ARG A 10 -4.43 14.62 5.15
CA ARG A 10 -4.02 13.48 4.30
C ARG A 10 -3.28 13.93 3.05
N LEU A 11 -3.79 14.94 2.38
CA LEU A 11 -3.15 15.52 1.20
C LEU A 11 -1.78 16.11 1.57
N ALA A 12 -1.68 16.86 2.67
CA ALA A 12 -0.43 17.42 3.16
C ALA A 12 0.61 16.33 3.48
N LEU A 13 0.19 15.22 4.13
CA LEU A 13 1.06 14.08 4.41
C LEU A 13 1.58 13.46 3.10
N ALA A 14 0.69 13.16 2.16
CA ALA A 14 1.05 12.54 0.88
C ALA A 14 2.00 13.43 0.07
N VAL A 15 1.73 14.75 -0.01
CA VAL A 15 2.59 15.72 -0.71
C VAL A 15 3.96 15.83 -0.04
N SER A 16 4.00 15.91 1.29
CA SER A 16 5.27 16.00 2.05
C SER A 16 6.15 14.77 1.84
N LEU A 17 5.55 13.58 1.88
CA LEU A 17 6.27 12.33 1.65
C LEU A 17 6.74 12.21 0.20
N ASN A 18 5.90 12.55 -0.77
CA ASN A 18 6.27 12.55 -2.19
C ASN A 18 7.46 13.49 -2.47
N GLY A 19 7.49 14.67 -1.87
CA GLY A 19 8.59 15.62 -1.98
C GLY A 19 9.87 15.23 -1.25
N SER A 20 9.83 14.23 -0.35
CA SER A 20 10.97 13.81 0.47
C SER A 20 11.91 12.82 -0.22
N PHE A 21 11.49 12.23 -1.34
CA PHE A 21 12.28 11.21 -2.06
C PHE A 21 12.61 11.67 -3.49
N PRO A 22 13.80 11.32 -4.01
CA PRO A 22 14.17 11.63 -5.39
C PRO A 22 13.22 10.95 -6.39
N MET A 23 12.65 11.73 -7.31
CA MET A 23 11.71 11.24 -8.34
C MET A 23 12.46 10.77 -9.60
N ARG A 24 13.54 10.00 -9.41
CA ARG A 24 14.36 9.46 -10.51
C ARG A 24 14.16 7.95 -10.59
N GLY A 25 13.76 7.46 -11.75
CA GLY A 25 13.53 6.04 -12.01
C GLY A 25 12.65 5.83 -13.24
N SER A 26 12.52 4.60 -13.67
CA SER A 26 11.67 4.19 -14.78
C SER A 26 11.11 2.79 -14.55
N GLY A 27 10.04 2.44 -15.25
CA GLY A 27 9.43 1.11 -15.13
C GLY A 27 8.93 0.82 -13.72
N GLU A 28 9.31 -0.29 -13.13
CA GLU A 28 8.94 -0.70 -11.78
C GLU A 28 9.67 0.06 -10.67
N ALA A 29 10.80 0.68 -11.00
CA ALA A 29 11.54 1.55 -10.11
C ALA A 29 11.17 3.03 -10.27
N ASP A 30 10.04 3.37 -10.91
CA ASP A 30 9.55 4.75 -11.00
C ASP A 30 8.82 5.13 -9.70
N PRO A 31 9.37 6.05 -8.89
CA PRO A 31 8.74 6.47 -7.64
C PRO A 31 7.34 7.05 -7.82
N ARG A 32 7.05 7.68 -8.97
CA ARG A 32 5.72 8.24 -9.25
C ARG A 32 4.65 7.17 -9.36
N ARG A 33 4.98 6.02 -9.99
CA ARG A 33 4.08 4.86 -10.07
C ARG A 33 3.85 4.26 -8.69
N LEU A 34 4.91 4.15 -7.88
CA LEU A 34 4.81 3.61 -6.52
C LEU A 34 3.97 4.53 -5.63
N TRP A 35 4.18 5.85 -5.68
CA TRP A 35 3.35 6.80 -4.94
C TRP A 35 1.89 6.77 -5.38
N ARG A 36 1.63 6.70 -6.69
CA ARG A 36 0.26 6.57 -7.20
C ARG A 36 -0.40 5.30 -6.69
N HIS A 37 0.33 4.18 -6.69
CA HIS A 37 -0.12 2.92 -6.12
C HIS A 37 -0.40 3.04 -4.61
N SER A 38 0.56 3.53 -3.82
CA SER A 38 0.42 3.72 -2.38
C SER A 38 -0.78 4.62 -2.02
N PHE A 39 -1.00 5.66 -2.81
CA PHE A 39 -2.18 6.52 -2.62
C PHE A 39 -3.48 5.80 -2.97
N CYS A 40 -3.51 4.99 -4.03
CA CYS A 40 -4.65 4.14 -4.36
C CYS A 40 -4.96 3.16 -3.22
N VAL A 41 -3.93 2.49 -2.67
CA VAL A 41 -4.07 1.58 -1.51
C VAL A 41 -4.61 2.33 -0.30
N ALA A 42 -4.12 3.54 -0.03
CA ALA A 42 -4.62 4.38 1.06
C ALA A 42 -6.11 4.70 0.93
N LEU A 43 -6.57 5.06 -0.27
CA LEU A 43 -7.98 5.33 -0.54
C LEU A 43 -8.84 4.06 -0.41
N CYS A 44 -8.36 2.93 -0.92
CA CYS A 44 -9.03 1.63 -0.78
C CYS A 44 -9.13 1.21 0.69
N ALA A 45 -8.03 1.28 1.44
CA ALA A 45 -8.02 0.96 2.87
C ALA A 45 -9.00 1.84 3.66
N GLN A 46 -9.02 3.14 3.38
CA GLN A 46 -9.94 4.07 4.02
C GLN A 46 -11.41 3.77 3.69
N ALA A 47 -11.71 3.47 2.43
CA ALA A 47 -13.07 3.16 1.99
C ALA A 47 -13.61 1.88 2.65
N LEU A 48 -12.73 0.89 2.83
CA LEU A 48 -13.08 -0.41 3.43
C LEU A 48 -13.02 -0.41 4.97
N ALA A 49 -12.38 0.58 5.59
CA ALA A 49 -12.03 0.58 7.00
C ALA A 49 -13.23 0.33 7.93
N ARG A 50 -14.34 1.04 7.72
CA ARG A 50 -15.54 0.89 8.55
C ARG A 50 -16.17 -0.49 8.41
N LEU A 51 -16.10 -1.10 7.24
CA LEU A 51 -16.58 -2.46 7.02
C LEU A 51 -15.73 -3.48 7.77
N GLY A 52 -14.40 -3.28 7.78
CA GLY A 52 -13.43 -4.09 8.52
C GLY A 52 -13.29 -3.74 10.00
N ARG A 53 -14.12 -2.82 10.53
CA ARG A 53 -14.09 -2.35 11.94
C ARG A 53 -12.75 -1.72 12.34
N VAL A 54 -12.12 -1.04 11.39
CA VAL A 54 -10.87 -0.30 11.55
C VAL A 54 -11.16 1.21 11.47
N ASP A 55 -10.38 2.02 12.21
CA ASP A 55 -10.48 3.47 12.07
C ASP A 55 -9.96 3.89 10.69
N PRO A 56 -10.73 4.70 9.90
CA PRO A 56 -10.34 5.15 8.57
C PRO A 56 -9.04 5.95 8.51
N GLU A 57 -8.66 6.69 9.56
CA GLU A 57 -7.44 7.51 9.54
C GLU A 57 -6.15 6.66 9.65
N PRO A 58 -5.99 5.74 10.63
CA PRO A 58 -4.90 4.77 10.61
C PRO A 58 -4.88 3.89 9.36
N ALA A 59 -6.04 3.49 8.83
CA ALA A 59 -6.14 2.69 7.62
C ALA A 59 -5.57 3.43 6.41
N PHE A 60 -5.95 4.69 6.21
CA PHE A 60 -5.37 5.53 5.16
C PHE A 60 -3.86 5.66 5.31
N THR A 61 -3.38 5.96 6.52
CA THR A 61 -1.95 6.15 6.80
C THR A 61 -1.16 4.87 6.54
N ALA A 62 -1.65 3.72 7.00
CA ALA A 62 -1.00 2.43 6.77
C ALA A 62 -0.96 2.08 5.28
N GLY A 63 -2.06 2.28 4.55
CA GLY A 63 -2.10 2.07 3.11
C GLY A 63 -1.15 3.00 2.33
N LEU A 64 -1.00 4.26 2.76
CA LEU A 64 -0.07 5.19 2.15
C LEU A 64 1.39 4.79 2.36
N LEU A 65 1.70 4.20 3.51
CA LEU A 65 3.07 3.88 3.94
C LEU A 65 3.46 2.41 3.69
N HIS A 66 2.55 1.54 3.23
CA HIS A 66 2.82 0.11 3.15
C HIS A 66 4.09 -0.22 2.35
N ASP A 67 4.30 0.49 1.23
CA ASP A 67 5.45 0.34 0.32
C ASP A 67 6.55 1.40 0.52
N ILE A 68 6.56 2.14 1.64
CA ILE A 68 7.55 3.21 1.89
C ILE A 68 8.99 2.69 1.87
N GLY A 69 9.21 1.46 2.32
CA GLY A 69 10.51 0.80 2.28
C GLY A 69 11.02 0.61 0.86
N ARG A 70 10.16 0.23 -0.08
CA ARG A 70 10.50 0.09 -1.48
C ARG A 70 10.90 1.42 -2.10
N ILE A 71 10.16 2.49 -1.83
CA ILE A 71 10.47 3.84 -2.29
C ILE A 71 11.82 4.29 -1.71
N ALA A 72 12.06 4.04 -0.42
CA ALA A 72 13.32 4.40 0.24
C ALA A 72 14.52 3.60 -0.27
N LEU A 73 14.36 2.30 -0.54
CA LEU A 73 15.41 1.46 -1.15
C LEU A 73 15.80 1.96 -2.54
N ILE A 74 14.83 2.25 -3.40
CA ILE A 74 15.08 2.82 -4.73
C ILE A 74 15.80 4.16 -4.64
N ALA A 75 15.42 5.00 -3.68
CA ALA A 75 16.02 6.32 -3.50
C ALA A 75 17.45 6.26 -2.93
N ALA A 76 17.70 5.32 -2.00
CA ALA A 76 18.99 5.18 -1.33
C ALA A 76 20.01 4.41 -2.17
N ASP A 77 19.59 3.35 -2.85
CA ASP A 77 20.48 2.47 -3.62
C ASP A 77 19.78 1.91 -4.88
N PRO A 78 19.67 2.71 -5.94
CA PRO A 78 19.03 2.30 -7.19
C PRO A 78 19.73 1.09 -7.85
N ALA A 79 21.05 0.93 -7.64
CA ALA A 79 21.82 -0.14 -8.27
C ALA A 79 21.48 -1.50 -7.66
N HIS A 80 21.41 -1.59 -6.32
CA HIS A 80 21.01 -2.83 -5.66
C HIS A 80 19.53 -3.16 -5.95
N PHE A 81 18.64 -2.16 -6.01
CA PHE A 81 17.26 -2.42 -6.39
C PHE A 81 17.13 -2.90 -7.84
N ALA A 82 17.97 -2.41 -8.76
CA ALA A 82 18.04 -2.93 -10.14
C ALA A 82 18.48 -4.40 -10.16
N ALA A 83 19.41 -4.81 -9.28
CA ALA A 83 19.82 -6.21 -9.15
C ALA A 83 18.66 -7.10 -8.64
N VAL A 84 17.83 -6.61 -7.72
CA VAL A 84 16.61 -7.32 -7.28
C VAL A 84 15.66 -7.54 -8.46
N LEU A 85 15.40 -6.49 -9.26
CA LEU A 85 14.51 -6.60 -10.43
C LEU A 85 15.05 -7.57 -11.49
N ALA A 86 16.38 -7.67 -11.66
CA ALA A 86 17.02 -8.56 -12.62
C ALA A 86 16.82 -10.06 -12.29
N VAL A 87 16.61 -10.41 -11.03
CA VAL A 87 16.38 -11.78 -10.58
C VAL A 87 14.93 -12.09 -10.19
N ARG A 88 14.06 -11.11 -10.23
CA ARG A 88 12.68 -11.22 -9.75
C ARG A 88 11.93 -12.42 -10.33
N ASP A 89 12.04 -12.64 -11.64
CA ASP A 89 11.32 -13.72 -12.33
C ASP A 89 11.83 -15.13 -11.97
N GLN A 90 12.93 -15.20 -11.22
CA GLN A 90 13.50 -16.47 -10.68
C GLN A 90 12.97 -16.78 -9.27
N HIS A 91 12.18 -15.91 -8.68
CA HIS A 91 11.64 -16.02 -7.32
C HIS A 91 10.10 -16.05 -7.33
N ALA A 92 9.50 -16.46 -6.21
CA ALA A 92 8.05 -16.57 -6.07
C ALA A 92 7.34 -15.20 -6.19
N ASP A 93 7.96 -14.16 -5.62
CA ASP A 93 7.48 -12.77 -5.63
C ASP A 93 8.65 -11.80 -5.43
N LEU A 94 8.34 -10.50 -5.41
CA LEU A 94 9.33 -9.45 -5.22
C LEU A 94 10.03 -9.53 -3.85
N THR A 95 9.30 -9.85 -2.79
CA THR A 95 9.87 -9.94 -1.43
C THR A 95 10.90 -11.05 -1.33
N ALA A 96 10.65 -12.19 -1.96
CA ALA A 96 11.61 -13.29 -2.03
C ALA A 96 12.88 -12.91 -2.83
N ALA A 97 12.74 -12.13 -3.90
CA ALA A 97 13.88 -11.62 -4.66
C ALA A 97 14.70 -10.59 -3.84
N GLU A 98 14.02 -9.71 -3.09
CA GLU A 98 14.67 -8.76 -2.17
C GLU A 98 15.42 -9.48 -1.06
N GLU A 99 14.81 -10.47 -0.40
CA GLU A 99 15.45 -11.29 0.63
C GLU A 99 16.70 -12.02 0.08
N ALA A 100 16.64 -12.53 -1.16
CA ALA A 100 17.76 -13.22 -1.78
C ALA A 100 18.93 -12.28 -2.11
N VAL A 101 18.67 -11.04 -2.54
CA VAL A 101 19.72 -10.09 -2.97
C VAL A 101 20.18 -9.19 -1.82
N LEU A 102 19.25 -8.72 -0.98
CA LEU A 102 19.50 -7.72 0.06
C LEU A 102 19.60 -8.32 1.46
N GLY A 103 19.06 -9.53 1.67
CA GLY A 103 18.95 -10.17 2.98
C GLY A 103 17.74 -9.70 3.81
N PHE A 104 16.89 -8.85 3.26
CA PHE A 104 15.66 -8.35 3.89
C PHE A 104 14.67 -7.87 2.82
N SER A 105 13.39 -7.79 3.16
CA SER A 105 12.34 -7.27 2.28
C SER A 105 12.14 -5.75 2.43
N HIS A 106 11.48 -5.12 1.44
CA HIS A 106 11.04 -3.72 1.58
C HIS A 106 10.05 -3.54 2.74
N ALA A 107 9.27 -4.55 3.07
CA ALA A 107 8.34 -4.51 4.20
C ALA A 107 9.10 -4.42 5.53
N ASP A 108 10.15 -5.24 5.73
CA ASP A 108 11.03 -5.18 6.90
C ASP A 108 11.73 -3.82 6.98
N PHE A 109 12.27 -3.34 5.87
CA PHE A 109 12.96 -2.04 5.82
C PHE A 109 12.00 -0.88 6.10
N GLY A 110 10.80 -0.92 5.53
CA GLY A 110 9.75 0.06 5.78
C GLY A 110 9.35 0.13 7.26
N ALA A 111 9.13 -1.01 7.90
CA ALA A 111 8.80 -1.07 9.33
C ALA A 111 9.91 -0.45 10.19
N ARG A 112 11.20 -0.74 9.88
CA ARG A 112 12.35 -0.12 10.57
C ARG A 112 12.42 1.40 10.36
N LEU A 113 12.09 1.87 9.15
CA LEU A 113 12.03 3.30 8.85
C LEU A 113 10.93 3.98 9.67
N LEU A 114 9.73 3.39 9.74
CA LEU A 114 8.62 3.91 10.54
C LEU A 114 8.92 3.88 12.05
N GLU A 115 9.65 2.88 12.54
CA GLU A 115 10.13 2.83 13.92
C GLU A 115 11.06 4.01 14.25
N ARG A 116 11.99 4.32 13.36
CA ARG A 116 12.86 5.51 13.51
C ARG A 116 12.09 6.83 13.47
N TRP A 117 10.98 6.87 12.78
CA TRP A 117 10.07 8.02 12.76
C TRP A 117 9.11 8.05 13.95
N HIS A 118 9.25 7.10 14.89
CA HIS A 118 8.42 6.98 16.10
C HIS A 118 6.91 6.83 15.80
N LEU A 119 6.56 6.14 14.71
CA LEU A 119 5.17 5.86 14.39
C LEU A 119 4.61 4.75 15.30
N PRO A 120 3.28 4.73 15.51
CA PRO A 120 2.63 3.73 16.37
C PRO A 120 2.85 2.29 15.88
N LYS A 121 3.05 1.37 16.84
CA LYS A 121 3.27 -0.06 16.57
C LYS A 121 2.26 -0.71 15.60
N PRO A 122 0.95 -0.42 15.65
CA PRO A 122 0.02 -0.98 14.67
C PRO A 122 0.35 -0.62 13.22
N LEU A 123 0.85 0.60 12.95
CA LEU A 123 1.29 1.01 11.61
C LEU A 123 2.55 0.26 11.17
N LEU A 124 3.54 0.12 12.08
CA LEU A 124 4.76 -0.65 11.81
C LEU A 124 4.40 -2.07 11.39
N ARG A 125 3.51 -2.70 12.16
CA ARG A 125 3.07 -4.05 11.91
C ARG A 125 2.32 -4.21 10.59
N ALA A 126 1.42 -3.28 10.29
CA ALA A 126 0.70 -3.29 9.02
C ALA A 126 1.67 -3.22 7.84
N VAL A 127 2.72 -2.40 7.92
CA VAL A 127 3.76 -2.29 6.90
C VAL A 127 4.63 -3.56 6.84
N GLU A 128 5.07 -4.10 7.98
CA GLU A 128 5.93 -5.29 8.05
C GLU A 128 5.24 -6.54 7.49
N CYS A 129 3.94 -6.68 7.74
CA CYS A 129 3.19 -7.91 7.47
C CYS A 129 2.24 -7.83 6.27
N HIS A 130 2.22 -6.72 5.49
CA HIS A 130 1.23 -6.54 4.42
C HIS A 130 1.30 -7.59 3.30
N HIS A 131 2.43 -8.23 3.07
CA HIS A 131 2.54 -9.38 2.16
C HIS A 131 2.24 -10.72 2.81
N ARG A 132 2.34 -10.81 4.14
CA ARG A 132 2.20 -12.05 4.91
C ARG A 132 1.29 -11.86 6.14
N PRO A 133 0.02 -11.45 5.93
CA PRO A 133 -0.88 -11.11 7.05
C PRO A 133 -1.18 -12.30 7.98
N ASP A 134 -1.01 -13.53 7.50
CA ASP A 134 -1.22 -14.76 8.28
C ASP A 134 0.01 -15.14 9.15
N SER A 135 1.17 -14.49 8.96
CA SER A 135 2.41 -14.78 9.71
C SER A 135 2.44 -14.16 11.10
N ALA A 136 1.51 -13.30 11.44
CA ALA A 136 1.45 -12.56 12.69
C ALA A 136 0.12 -12.81 13.44
N PRO A 137 0.05 -12.52 14.76
CA PRO A 137 -1.23 -12.49 15.45
C PRO A 137 -2.19 -11.55 14.68
N THR A 138 -3.41 -11.99 14.51
CA THR A 138 -4.45 -11.32 13.71
C THR A 138 -4.60 -9.85 14.10
N ASP A 139 -4.37 -8.96 13.13
CA ASP A 139 -4.55 -7.52 13.27
C ASP A 139 -5.43 -7.01 12.13
N PRO A 140 -6.64 -6.51 12.44
CA PRO A 140 -7.56 -6.02 11.41
C PRO A 140 -6.96 -4.95 10.50
N LEU A 141 -6.03 -4.12 10.98
CA LEU A 141 -5.37 -3.11 10.16
C LEU A 141 -4.44 -3.75 9.11
N THR A 142 -3.67 -4.76 9.51
CA THR A 142 -2.79 -5.52 8.60
C THR A 142 -3.61 -6.27 7.55
N ASP A 143 -4.68 -6.94 7.95
CA ASP A 143 -5.61 -7.62 7.03
C ASP A 143 -6.22 -6.65 6.03
N LEU A 144 -6.60 -5.47 6.49
CA LEU A 144 -7.21 -4.43 5.67
C LEU A 144 -6.22 -3.85 4.65
N VAL A 145 -4.97 -3.60 5.05
CA VAL A 145 -3.92 -3.10 4.14
C VAL A 145 -3.62 -4.14 3.06
N TRP A 146 -3.48 -5.41 3.43
CA TRP A 146 -3.32 -6.49 2.47
C TRP A 146 -4.47 -6.52 1.46
N LEU A 147 -5.73 -6.50 1.92
CA LEU A 147 -6.90 -6.51 1.04
C LEU A 147 -6.94 -5.27 0.13
N ALA A 148 -6.64 -4.10 0.68
CA ALA A 148 -6.63 -2.84 -0.07
C ALA A 148 -5.56 -2.85 -1.16
N ASP A 149 -4.38 -3.41 -0.90
CA ASP A 149 -3.30 -3.55 -1.88
C ASP A 149 -3.73 -4.47 -3.05
N GLN A 150 -4.30 -5.63 -2.76
CA GLN A 150 -4.84 -6.52 -3.79
C GLN A 150 -5.91 -5.83 -4.66
N LEU A 151 -6.80 -5.05 -4.05
CA LEU A 151 -7.89 -4.36 -4.75
C LEU A 151 -7.43 -3.09 -5.50
N ALA A 152 -6.36 -2.43 -5.07
CA ALA A 152 -5.79 -1.27 -5.75
C ALA A 152 -5.32 -1.60 -7.16
N HIS A 153 -4.79 -2.80 -7.40
CA HIS A 153 -4.46 -3.28 -8.75
C HIS A 153 -5.69 -3.38 -9.66
N ALA A 154 -6.84 -3.74 -9.09
CA ALA A 154 -8.11 -3.78 -9.83
C ALA A 154 -8.65 -2.39 -10.16
N VAL A 155 -8.52 -1.45 -9.24
CA VAL A 155 -8.96 -0.06 -9.41
C VAL A 155 -8.16 0.64 -10.51
N THR A 156 -6.87 0.31 -10.66
CA THR A 156 -5.97 1.00 -11.60
C THR A 156 -5.81 0.34 -12.96
N GLY A 157 -6.23 -0.91 -13.16
CA GLY A 157 -5.91 -1.58 -14.42
C GLY A 157 -6.82 -2.73 -14.86
N ASN A 158 -7.53 -3.39 -13.93
CA ASN A 158 -8.39 -4.53 -14.23
C ASN A 158 -9.79 -4.29 -13.67
N SER A 159 -10.80 -4.99 -14.21
CA SER A 159 -12.12 -4.91 -13.62
C SER A 159 -12.08 -5.43 -12.17
N LEU A 160 -12.63 -4.66 -11.24
CA LEU A 160 -12.82 -5.04 -9.82
C LEU A 160 -13.40 -6.44 -9.69
N GLU A 161 -14.29 -6.83 -10.59
CA GLU A 161 -14.91 -8.16 -10.63
C GLU A 161 -13.89 -9.27 -10.85
N THR A 162 -12.93 -9.09 -11.75
CA THR A 162 -11.92 -10.10 -12.07
C THR A 162 -10.98 -10.36 -10.89
N VAL A 163 -10.51 -9.30 -10.23
CA VAL A 163 -9.58 -9.43 -9.10
C VAL A 163 -10.26 -10.04 -7.89
N ILE A 164 -11.50 -9.64 -7.60
CA ILE A 164 -12.27 -10.20 -6.48
C ILE A 164 -12.63 -11.67 -6.74
N ASN A 165 -12.83 -12.08 -8.00
CA ASN A 165 -13.10 -13.49 -8.35
C ASN A 165 -11.84 -14.37 -8.22
N ASN A 166 -10.66 -13.82 -8.52
CA ASN A 166 -9.41 -14.57 -8.51
C ASN A 166 -8.80 -14.69 -7.10
N ASN A 167 -9.16 -13.77 -6.19
CA ASN A 167 -8.76 -13.88 -4.79
C ASN A 167 -9.69 -14.87 -4.09
N ALA A 168 -9.29 -16.14 -4.05
CA ALA A 168 -9.87 -17.12 -3.14
C ALA A 168 -9.93 -16.55 -1.73
N PRO A 169 -10.93 -16.89 -0.90
CA PRO A 169 -11.03 -16.40 0.47
C PRO A 169 -9.76 -16.80 1.22
N ASN A 170 -8.84 -15.82 1.39
CA ASN A 170 -7.72 -16.00 2.28
C ASN A 170 -8.12 -15.64 3.72
N GLY A 171 -7.23 -15.91 4.68
CA GLY A 171 -7.48 -15.65 6.08
C GLY A 171 -7.94 -14.21 6.36
N SER A 172 -7.32 -13.21 5.71
CA SER A 172 -7.64 -11.79 5.88
C SER A 172 -9.07 -11.43 5.46
N VAL A 173 -9.53 -11.90 4.30
CA VAL A 173 -10.91 -11.65 3.83
C VAL A 173 -11.92 -12.26 4.80
N ILE A 174 -11.65 -13.49 5.28
CA ILE A 174 -12.52 -14.17 6.24
C ILE A 174 -12.57 -13.41 7.58
N ARG A 175 -11.41 -12.95 8.08
CA ARG A 175 -11.32 -12.21 9.37
C ARG A 175 -12.02 -10.87 9.31
N LEU A 176 -11.89 -10.14 8.20
CA LEU A 176 -12.56 -8.85 8.00
C LEU A 176 -14.08 -9.00 7.82
N GLY A 177 -14.54 -10.14 7.32
CA GLY A 177 -15.96 -10.40 7.06
C GLY A 177 -16.57 -9.47 6.00
N ILE A 178 -15.75 -8.88 5.12
CA ILE A 178 -16.19 -7.97 4.07
C ILE A 178 -16.60 -8.79 2.85
N THR A 179 -17.83 -8.60 2.39
CA THR A 179 -18.33 -9.28 1.21
C THR A 179 -17.88 -8.59 -0.08
N ARG A 180 -17.88 -9.35 -1.19
CA ARG A 180 -17.60 -8.81 -2.53
C ARG A 180 -18.45 -7.59 -2.88
N VAL A 181 -19.77 -7.67 -2.63
CA VAL A 181 -20.71 -6.58 -2.94
C VAL A 181 -20.34 -5.31 -2.15
N GLN A 182 -19.97 -5.49 -0.89
CA GLN A 182 -19.51 -4.38 -0.04
C GLN A 182 -18.20 -3.78 -0.56
N CYS A 183 -17.23 -4.59 -1.00
CA CYS A 183 -15.99 -4.09 -1.62
C CYS A 183 -16.30 -3.23 -2.85
N ILE A 184 -17.09 -3.75 -3.80
CA ILE A 184 -17.43 -3.03 -5.03
C ILE A 184 -18.11 -1.69 -4.71
N ALA A 185 -19.10 -1.69 -3.83
CA ALA A 185 -19.82 -0.47 -3.44
C ALA A 185 -18.91 0.54 -2.74
N ALA A 186 -18.04 0.09 -1.83
CA ALA A 186 -17.14 0.98 -1.08
C ALA A 186 -16.05 1.59 -2.00
N LEU A 187 -15.57 0.84 -3.00
CA LEU A 187 -14.48 1.27 -3.88
C LEU A 187 -14.94 2.08 -5.09
N ALA A 188 -16.25 2.14 -5.38
CA ALA A 188 -16.79 2.88 -6.52
C ALA A 188 -16.28 4.34 -6.66
N PRO A 189 -16.11 5.13 -5.58
CA PRO A 189 -15.61 6.51 -5.68
C PRO A 189 -14.09 6.63 -5.79
N VAL A 190 -13.32 5.56 -5.58
CA VAL A 190 -11.85 5.61 -5.49
C VAL A 190 -11.18 6.06 -6.78
N PRO A 191 -11.58 5.62 -8.00
CA PRO A 191 -10.97 6.08 -9.24
C PRO A 191 -11.03 7.61 -9.41
N GLU A 192 -12.19 8.22 -9.16
CA GLU A 192 -12.36 9.68 -9.26
C GLU A 192 -11.49 10.41 -8.22
N GLN A 193 -11.41 9.91 -7.01
CA GLN A 193 -10.57 10.48 -5.94
C GLN A 193 -9.08 10.38 -6.30
N LEU A 194 -8.66 9.28 -6.91
CA LEU A 194 -7.27 9.07 -7.35
C LEU A 194 -6.87 10.06 -8.44
N GLU A 195 -7.74 10.27 -9.43
CA GLU A 195 -7.49 11.25 -10.51
C GLU A 195 -7.49 12.69 -9.98
N ALA A 196 -8.40 13.04 -9.08
CA ALA A 196 -8.41 14.35 -8.42
C ALA A 196 -7.11 14.61 -7.62
N PHE A 197 -6.56 13.57 -6.98
CA PHE A 197 -5.28 13.66 -6.29
C PHE A 197 -4.11 13.83 -7.27
N ALA A 198 -4.07 13.04 -8.34
CA ALA A 198 -3.03 13.14 -9.36
C ALA A 198 -2.99 14.54 -10.01
N ALA A 199 -4.16 15.15 -10.24
CA ALA A 199 -4.27 16.52 -10.76
C ALA A 199 -3.77 17.59 -9.78
N ALA A 200 -3.87 17.34 -8.47
CA ALA A 200 -3.40 18.28 -7.43
C ALA A 200 -1.87 18.22 -7.19
N LEU A 201 -1.19 17.18 -7.70
CA LEU A 201 0.28 17.00 -7.58
C LEU A 201 1.06 17.53 -8.79
N ASN A 202 0.39 17.83 -9.90
CA ASN A 202 0.98 18.40 -11.12
C ASN A 202 0.87 19.93 -11.11
#